data_36d1672a48740d816f8c42d5610739dd
#
_entry.id   36d1672a48740d816f8c42d5610739dd
#
_cell.length_a   1.000
_cell.length_b   1.000
_cell.length_c   1.000
_cell.angle_alpha   90.00
_cell.angle_beta   90.00
_cell.angle_gamma   90.00
#
_symmetry.space_group_name_H-M   'P 1'
#
loop_
_entity.id
_entity.type
_entity.pdbx_description
1 polymer ?
#
loop_
_entity_poly.entity_id
_entity_poly.type
_entity_poly.pdbx_seq_one_letter_code
_entity_poly.pdbx_strand_id
1 'polypeptide(L)'
;MIHEKIKKLRTDNNISQEELAKMMGVSRPTLSQIELGERKLKVDEIQKLASIFEISLSDLLEPNKSTKKVIADNDTNKKLKNLILYILGKCWQKPNVGEIVLNKLLYFCDFNYYELQFESISWATYIKYPKWPVVQEMDTLLKEMEDNQFITRFDAQYYWFTQKKAIPLVDADMSLFNGKEMEVIESVINSYSDKNGKWLTDYSHEDMPWKATKELMAPIEYGLVFHRSPAYSVTTQTEL
;
A
#
# COMPACT_ATOMS: atom_id res chain seq x y z
N MET A 1 -5.57 -2.90 -23.23
CA MET A 1 -5.99 -2.20 -24.50
C MET A 1 -7.50 -1.94 -24.46
N ILE A 2 -8.07 -1.07 -25.34
CA ILE A 2 -9.50 -0.68 -25.27
C ILE A 2 -10.47 -1.87 -25.34
N HIS A 3 -10.18 -2.90 -26.14
CA HIS A 3 -11.01 -4.10 -26.26
C HIS A 3 -11.10 -4.91 -24.95
N GLU A 4 -10.00 -5.04 -24.21
CA GLU A 4 -10.00 -5.70 -22.89
C GLU A 4 -10.82 -4.90 -21.88
N LYS A 5 -10.76 -3.56 -21.95
CA LYS A 5 -11.52 -2.67 -21.08
C LYS A 5 -13.03 -2.80 -21.32
N ILE A 6 -13.46 -2.88 -22.58
CA ILE A 6 -14.86 -3.08 -22.94
C ILE A 6 -15.37 -4.43 -22.39
N LYS A 7 -14.59 -5.51 -22.61
CA LYS A 7 -14.91 -6.83 -22.06
C LYS A 7 -15.02 -6.80 -20.53
N LYS A 8 -14.08 -6.13 -19.87
CA LYS A 8 -14.08 -5.96 -18.40
C LYS A 8 -15.30 -5.17 -17.94
N LEU A 9 -15.56 -3.99 -18.51
CA LEU A 9 -16.74 -3.18 -18.17
C LEU A 9 -18.04 -3.97 -18.31
N ARG A 10 -18.17 -4.74 -19.39
CA ARG A 10 -19.34 -5.60 -19.60
C ARG A 10 -19.47 -6.66 -18.52
N THR A 11 -18.40 -7.37 -18.19
CA THR A 11 -18.42 -8.44 -17.17
C THR A 11 -18.65 -7.89 -15.78
N ASP A 12 -18.03 -6.77 -15.42
CA ASP A 12 -18.19 -6.12 -14.12
C ASP A 12 -19.62 -5.62 -13.89
N ASN A 13 -20.34 -5.27 -14.98
CA ASN A 13 -21.76 -4.89 -14.91
C ASN A 13 -22.73 -6.08 -15.13
N ASN A 14 -22.24 -7.32 -15.17
CA ASN A 14 -23.03 -8.53 -15.39
C ASN A 14 -23.86 -8.51 -16.71
N ILE A 15 -23.39 -7.82 -17.74
CA ILE A 15 -24.05 -7.72 -19.05
C ILE A 15 -23.52 -8.84 -19.96
N SER A 16 -24.42 -9.58 -20.62
CA SER A 16 -24.01 -10.58 -21.63
C SER A 16 -23.51 -9.91 -22.91
N GLN A 17 -22.73 -10.63 -23.74
CA GLN A 17 -22.32 -10.12 -25.06
C GLN A 17 -23.53 -9.80 -25.95
N GLU A 18 -24.62 -10.54 -25.84
CA GLU A 18 -25.83 -10.32 -26.61
C GLU A 18 -26.55 -9.03 -26.21
N GLU A 19 -26.67 -8.79 -24.92
CA GLU A 19 -27.26 -7.56 -24.37
C GLU A 19 -26.43 -6.33 -24.74
N LEU A 20 -25.11 -6.35 -24.57
CA LEU A 20 -24.27 -5.23 -24.92
C LEU A 20 -24.28 -4.97 -26.43
N ALA A 21 -24.26 -6.00 -27.25
CA ALA A 21 -24.38 -5.87 -28.72
C ALA A 21 -25.70 -5.19 -29.10
N LYS A 22 -26.81 -5.58 -28.48
CA LYS A 22 -28.13 -4.98 -28.67
C LYS A 22 -28.14 -3.49 -28.27
N MET A 23 -27.57 -3.16 -27.10
CA MET A 23 -27.46 -1.79 -26.62
C MET A 23 -26.62 -0.91 -27.56
N MET A 24 -25.55 -1.47 -28.12
CA MET A 24 -24.69 -0.79 -29.10
C MET A 24 -25.31 -0.71 -30.50
N GLY A 25 -26.34 -1.51 -30.81
CA GLY A 25 -26.92 -1.62 -32.15
C GLY A 25 -26.02 -2.37 -33.16
N VAL A 26 -25.23 -3.33 -32.69
CA VAL A 26 -24.37 -4.19 -33.50
C VAL A 26 -24.74 -5.67 -33.33
N SER A 27 -24.24 -6.55 -34.21
CA SER A 27 -24.46 -7.97 -34.01
C SER A 27 -23.53 -8.53 -32.91
N ARG A 28 -23.95 -9.62 -32.24
CA ARG A 28 -23.12 -10.31 -31.24
C ARG A 28 -21.74 -10.74 -31.81
N PRO A 29 -21.63 -11.30 -33.03
CA PRO A 29 -20.32 -11.59 -33.64
C PRO A 29 -19.44 -10.35 -33.80
N THR A 30 -20.03 -9.20 -34.15
CA THR A 30 -19.31 -7.92 -34.24
C THR A 30 -18.73 -7.50 -32.87
N LEU A 31 -19.52 -7.60 -31.82
CA LEU A 31 -19.04 -7.29 -30.46
C LEU A 31 -17.93 -8.25 -30.02
N SER A 32 -18.06 -9.54 -30.34
CA SER A 32 -17.01 -10.53 -30.05
C SER A 32 -15.68 -10.18 -30.73
N GLN A 33 -15.71 -9.78 -32.00
CA GLN A 33 -14.51 -9.32 -32.73
C GLN A 33 -13.92 -8.04 -32.13
N ILE A 34 -14.76 -7.12 -31.62
CA ILE A 34 -14.31 -5.91 -30.91
C ILE A 34 -13.60 -6.31 -29.60
N GLU A 35 -14.20 -7.19 -28.80
CA GLU A 35 -13.61 -7.64 -27.53
C GLU A 35 -12.33 -8.47 -27.69
N LEU A 36 -12.14 -9.13 -28.83
CA LEU A 36 -10.92 -9.87 -29.21
C LEU A 36 -9.85 -8.93 -29.81
N GLY A 37 -10.20 -7.68 -30.11
CA GLY A 37 -9.28 -6.73 -30.76
C GLY A 37 -9.10 -6.97 -32.27
N GLU A 38 -9.88 -7.86 -32.85
CA GLU A 38 -9.85 -8.21 -34.29
C GLU A 38 -10.52 -7.14 -35.14
N ARG A 39 -11.41 -6.35 -34.58
CA ARG A 39 -12.09 -5.24 -35.23
C ARG A 39 -11.91 -3.94 -34.47
N LYS A 40 -11.52 -2.87 -35.17
CA LYS A 40 -11.44 -1.52 -34.61
C LYS A 40 -12.84 -0.91 -34.38
N LEU A 41 -12.99 -0.19 -33.30
CA LEU A 41 -14.18 0.57 -32.98
C LEU A 41 -14.29 1.80 -33.88
N LYS A 42 -15.53 2.14 -34.26
CA LYS A 42 -15.85 3.41 -34.89
C LYS A 42 -16.11 4.47 -33.81
N VAL A 43 -16.03 5.76 -34.19
CA VAL A 43 -16.19 6.87 -33.26
C VAL A 43 -17.59 6.87 -32.61
N ASP A 44 -18.63 6.58 -33.38
CA ASP A 44 -20.01 6.48 -32.90
C ASP A 44 -20.21 5.30 -31.92
N GLU A 45 -19.51 4.19 -32.13
CA GLU A 45 -19.53 3.03 -31.25
C GLU A 45 -18.83 3.35 -29.91
N ILE A 46 -17.73 4.12 -29.95
CA ILE A 46 -17.02 4.56 -28.75
C ILE A 46 -17.91 5.50 -27.92
N GLN A 47 -18.61 6.45 -28.57
CA GLN A 47 -19.55 7.35 -27.90
C GLN A 47 -20.70 6.60 -27.24
N LYS A 48 -21.27 5.60 -27.93
CA LYS A 48 -22.33 4.75 -27.38
C LYS A 48 -21.85 3.96 -26.17
N LEU A 49 -20.65 3.35 -26.24
CA LEU A 49 -20.07 2.63 -25.12
C LEU A 49 -19.86 3.52 -23.89
N ALA A 50 -19.35 4.75 -24.08
CA ALA A 50 -19.20 5.73 -23.02
C ALA A 50 -20.56 6.07 -22.37
N SER A 51 -21.61 6.23 -23.16
CA SER A 51 -22.97 6.46 -22.65
C SER A 51 -23.56 5.25 -21.95
N ILE A 52 -23.37 4.02 -22.47
CA ILE A 52 -23.90 2.78 -21.89
C ILE A 52 -23.29 2.54 -20.51
N PHE A 53 -21.99 2.79 -20.36
CA PHE A 53 -21.28 2.57 -19.10
C PHE A 53 -21.19 3.81 -18.20
N GLU A 54 -21.81 4.92 -18.60
CA GLU A 54 -21.82 6.21 -17.87
C GLU A 54 -20.42 6.71 -17.52
N ILE A 55 -19.46 6.54 -18.45
CA ILE A 55 -18.07 6.98 -18.30
C ILE A 55 -17.71 8.04 -19.35
N SER A 56 -16.67 8.84 -19.05
CA SER A 56 -16.19 9.81 -20.05
C SER A 56 -15.50 9.13 -21.24
N LEU A 57 -15.52 9.81 -22.40
CA LEU A 57 -14.77 9.34 -23.60
C LEU A 57 -13.27 9.19 -23.30
N SER A 58 -12.70 10.11 -22.52
CA SER A 58 -11.30 10.03 -22.09
C SER A 58 -11.06 8.78 -21.26
N ASP A 59 -11.94 8.48 -20.31
CA ASP A 59 -11.82 7.27 -19.48
C ASP A 59 -11.94 6.00 -20.31
N LEU A 60 -12.78 5.97 -21.33
CA LEU A 60 -12.91 4.82 -22.21
C LEU A 60 -11.68 4.61 -23.12
N LEU A 61 -11.09 5.70 -23.64
CA LEU A 61 -9.99 5.69 -24.61
C LEU A 61 -8.61 5.57 -23.96
N GLU A 62 -8.45 6.03 -22.71
CA GLU A 62 -7.18 5.88 -22.01
C GLU A 62 -6.87 4.41 -21.77
N PRO A 63 -5.66 3.92 -22.15
CA PRO A 63 -5.27 2.54 -21.84
C PRO A 63 -5.27 2.37 -20.33
N ASN A 64 -6.23 1.58 -19.82
CA ASN A 64 -6.34 1.20 -18.41
C ASN A 64 -5.62 2.17 -17.44
N LYS A 65 -6.11 3.38 -17.29
CA LYS A 65 -6.18 3.89 -15.95
C LYS A 65 -7.22 2.98 -15.29
N SER A 66 -6.76 1.86 -14.67
CA SER A 66 -7.48 1.36 -13.52
C SER A 66 -7.96 2.61 -12.81
N THR A 67 -9.25 2.78 -12.56
CA THR A 67 -9.70 3.71 -11.53
C THR A 67 -8.75 3.42 -10.39
N LYS A 68 -7.74 4.30 -10.18
CA LYS A 68 -6.76 4.10 -9.11
C LYS A 68 -7.66 4.01 -7.90
N LYS A 69 -7.82 2.82 -7.35
CA LYS A 69 -8.50 2.67 -6.08
C LYS A 69 -7.71 3.55 -5.13
N VAL A 70 -8.31 4.65 -4.71
CA VAL A 70 -7.70 5.63 -3.83
C VAL A 70 -8.35 5.43 -2.46
N ILE A 71 -7.53 5.42 -1.42
CA ILE A 71 -8.02 5.41 -0.05
C ILE A 71 -8.86 6.67 0.16
N ALA A 72 -10.09 6.50 0.67
CA ALA A 72 -11.04 7.59 0.81
C ALA A 72 -10.47 8.76 1.66
N ASP A 73 -10.86 9.98 1.34
CA ASP A 73 -10.33 11.17 2.04
C ASP A 73 -10.72 11.23 3.52
N ASN A 74 -11.84 10.63 3.89
CA ASN A 74 -12.34 10.54 5.26
C ASN A 74 -11.82 9.32 6.05
N ASP A 75 -10.92 8.51 5.47
CA ASP A 75 -10.32 7.38 6.16
C ASP A 75 -9.34 7.88 7.22
N THR A 76 -9.61 7.57 8.48
CA THR A 76 -8.76 7.97 9.64
C THR A 76 -7.34 7.42 9.55
N ASN A 77 -7.16 6.30 8.86
CA ASN A 77 -5.87 5.65 8.66
C ASN A 77 -5.29 5.91 7.26
N LYS A 78 -5.80 6.91 6.53
CA LYS A 78 -5.42 7.17 5.13
C LYS A 78 -3.90 7.29 4.98
N LYS A 79 -3.25 8.07 5.84
CA LYS A 79 -1.80 8.30 5.74
C LYS A 79 -1.00 7.04 6.09
N LEU A 80 -1.41 6.29 7.13
CA LEU A 80 -0.80 4.99 7.47
C LEU A 80 -0.92 3.97 6.34
N LYS A 81 -2.11 3.83 5.74
CA LYS A 81 -2.33 2.93 4.59
C LYS A 81 -1.45 3.31 3.39
N ASN A 82 -1.29 4.60 3.12
CA ASN A 82 -0.40 5.06 2.04
C ASN A 82 1.08 4.85 2.37
N LEU A 83 1.50 4.99 3.63
CA LEU A 83 2.85 4.64 4.08
C LEU A 83 3.12 3.14 3.90
N ILE A 84 2.15 2.28 4.25
CA ILE A 84 2.22 0.83 3.99
C ILE A 84 2.38 0.56 2.48
N LEU A 85 1.52 1.16 1.64
CA LEU A 85 1.60 0.99 0.18
C LEU A 85 2.95 1.43 -0.37
N TYR A 86 3.50 2.55 0.11
CA TYR A 86 4.80 3.04 -0.33
C TYR A 86 5.94 2.08 0.04
N ILE A 87 6.01 1.67 1.30
CA ILE A 87 7.03 0.70 1.76
C ILE A 87 6.91 -0.62 0.99
N LEU A 88 5.71 -1.14 0.82
CA LEU A 88 5.48 -2.35 0.03
C LEU A 88 5.88 -2.14 -1.43
N GLY A 89 5.53 -1.02 -2.05
CA GLY A 89 5.92 -0.69 -3.43
C GLY A 89 7.44 -0.76 -3.64
N LYS A 90 8.21 -0.32 -2.66
CA LYS A 90 9.69 -0.36 -2.69
C LYS A 90 10.29 -1.73 -2.34
N CYS A 91 9.61 -2.51 -1.49
CA CYS A 91 10.23 -3.64 -0.79
C CYS A 91 9.58 -5.00 -1.03
N TRP A 92 8.42 -5.12 -1.68
CA TRP A 92 7.68 -6.39 -1.79
C TRP A 92 8.49 -7.51 -2.44
N GLN A 93 9.39 -7.18 -3.37
CA GLN A 93 10.25 -8.17 -4.04
C GLN A 93 11.36 -8.71 -3.13
N LYS A 94 11.70 -8.01 -2.05
CA LYS A 94 12.75 -8.45 -1.13
C LYS A 94 12.27 -9.68 -0.35
N PRO A 95 13.01 -10.80 -0.37
CA PRO A 95 12.53 -12.06 0.22
C PRO A 95 12.35 -11.97 1.75
N ASN A 96 13.11 -11.12 2.42
CA ASN A 96 13.08 -10.92 3.87
C ASN A 96 11.94 -10.01 4.36
N VAL A 97 11.30 -9.24 3.45
CA VAL A 97 10.26 -8.28 3.82
C VAL A 97 8.90 -8.97 3.85
N GLY A 98 8.55 -9.51 5.00
CA GLY A 98 7.21 -9.93 5.37
C GLY A 98 6.55 -8.95 6.34
N GLU A 99 5.37 -9.28 6.86
CA GLU A 99 4.60 -8.40 7.77
C GLU A 99 5.37 -7.99 9.03
N ILE A 100 6.25 -8.86 9.54
CA ILE A 100 7.11 -8.56 10.71
C ILE A 100 8.10 -7.43 10.40
N VAL A 101 8.75 -7.50 9.24
CA VAL A 101 9.69 -6.47 8.80
C VAL A 101 8.94 -5.18 8.46
N LEU A 102 7.79 -5.27 7.80
CA LEU A 102 6.92 -4.13 7.50
C LEU A 102 6.57 -3.34 8.79
N ASN A 103 6.12 -4.01 9.84
CA ASN A 103 5.81 -3.35 11.12
C ASN A 103 7.00 -2.57 11.70
N LYS A 104 8.21 -3.13 11.58
CA LYS A 104 9.42 -2.47 12.07
C LYS A 104 9.83 -1.28 11.22
N LEU A 105 9.68 -1.37 9.90
CA LEU A 105 9.90 -0.23 9.01
C LEU A 105 8.93 0.91 9.32
N LEU A 106 7.65 0.61 9.53
CA LEU A 106 6.66 1.60 9.95
C LEU A 106 7.04 2.25 11.29
N TYR A 107 7.42 1.44 12.28
CA TYR A 107 7.86 1.92 13.58
C TYR A 107 9.04 2.90 13.44
N PHE A 108 10.08 2.53 12.71
CA PHE A 108 11.23 3.42 12.53
C PHE A 108 10.90 4.66 11.70
N CYS A 109 10.00 4.60 10.73
CA CYS A 109 9.54 5.78 10.00
C CYS A 109 8.91 6.80 10.95
N ASP A 110 7.95 6.37 11.76
CA ASP A 110 7.22 7.24 12.65
C ASP A 110 8.08 7.76 13.82
N PHE A 111 8.83 6.88 14.48
CA PHE A 111 9.63 7.25 15.65
C PHE A 111 10.87 8.08 15.29
N ASN A 112 11.50 7.83 14.14
CA ASN A 112 12.61 8.65 13.67
C ASN A 112 12.13 10.05 13.25
N TYR A 113 10.99 10.12 12.56
CA TYR A 113 10.42 11.41 12.20
C TYR A 113 10.01 12.21 13.42
N TYR A 114 9.43 11.55 14.42
CA TYR A 114 9.05 12.19 15.69
C TYR A 114 10.26 12.77 16.43
N GLU A 115 11.39 12.08 16.45
CA GLU A 115 12.63 12.58 17.05
C GLU A 115 13.13 13.86 16.36
N LEU A 116 12.94 13.97 15.03
CA LEU A 116 13.41 15.11 14.24
C LEU A 116 12.44 16.28 14.20
N GLN A 117 11.12 16.03 14.22
CA GLN A 117 10.11 17.04 13.92
C GLN A 117 9.05 17.20 15.02
N PHE A 118 9.07 16.40 16.09
CA PHE A 118 8.07 16.36 17.17
C PHE A 118 6.66 15.96 16.67
N GLU A 119 6.59 15.38 15.49
CA GLU A 119 5.37 14.89 14.86
C GLU A 119 5.63 13.49 14.28
N SER A 120 4.61 12.64 14.27
CA SER A 120 4.67 11.34 13.61
C SER A 120 4.16 11.45 12.17
N ILE A 121 4.65 10.60 11.28
CA ILE A 121 4.16 10.54 9.89
C ILE A 121 2.72 10.06 9.85
N SER A 122 2.44 8.94 10.49
CA SER A 122 1.14 8.25 10.41
C SER A 122 0.24 8.45 11.62
N TRP A 123 0.79 8.86 12.77
CA TRP A 123 0.13 8.91 14.07
C TRP A 123 -0.46 7.57 14.52
N ALA A 124 0.09 6.46 14.02
CA ALA A 124 -0.31 5.13 14.42
C ALA A 124 0.00 4.89 15.90
N THR A 125 -0.89 4.19 16.60
CA THR A 125 -0.58 3.69 17.94
C THR A 125 0.26 2.42 17.81
N TYR A 126 1.46 2.44 18.38
CA TYR A 126 2.31 1.27 18.48
C TYR A 126 2.19 0.63 19.84
N ILE A 127 2.10 -0.69 19.90
CA ILE A 127 2.04 -1.45 21.15
C ILE A 127 3.29 -2.32 21.31
N LYS A 128 3.68 -2.54 22.56
CA LYS A 128 4.75 -3.46 22.91
C LYS A 128 4.28 -4.91 22.79
N TYR A 129 4.41 -5.48 21.59
CA TYR A 129 4.14 -6.91 21.39
C TYR A 129 5.32 -7.74 21.92
N PRO A 130 5.16 -9.03 22.28
CA PRO A 130 6.23 -9.80 22.98
C PRO A 130 7.60 -9.82 22.30
N LYS A 131 7.66 -9.64 21.00
CA LYS A 131 8.91 -9.73 20.24
C LYS A 131 9.28 -8.50 19.42
N TRP A 132 8.39 -7.54 19.23
CA TRP A 132 8.63 -6.31 18.45
C TRP A 132 7.52 -5.28 18.65
N PRO A 133 7.77 -4.00 18.35
CA PRO A 133 6.70 -3.01 18.26
C PRO A 133 5.79 -3.32 17.08
N VAL A 134 4.48 -3.23 17.27
CA VAL A 134 3.44 -3.50 16.26
C VAL A 134 2.46 -2.36 16.25
N VAL A 135 2.02 -1.95 15.07
CA VAL A 135 0.85 -1.07 14.94
C VAL A 135 -0.36 -1.75 15.56
N GLN A 136 -1.06 -1.06 16.44
CA GLN A 136 -2.29 -1.56 17.04
C GLN A 136 -3.29 -1.94 15.94
N GLU A 137 -3.90 -3.13 16.07
CA GLU A 137 -4.85 -3.65 15.08
C GLU A 137 -4.31 -3.82 13.64
N MET A 138 -2.99 -3.99 13.49
CA MET A 138 -2.35 -4.13 12.19
C MET A 138 -2.98 -5.22 11.30
N ASP A 139 -3.35 -6.37 11.85
CA ASP A 139 -3.96 -7.44 11.07
C ASP A 139 -5.35 -7.05 10.53
N THR A 140 -6.15 -6.34 11.33
CA THR A 140 -7.43 -5.78 10.92
C THR A 140 -7.24 -4.75 9.80
N LEU A 141 -6.26 -3.88 9.92
CA LEU A 141 -5.93 -2.87 8.91
C LEU A 141 -5.49 -3.51 7.59
N LEU A 142 -4.59 -4.50 7.65
CA LEU A 142 -4.13 -5.21 6.45
C LEU A 142 -5.27 -6.01 5.79
N LYS A 143 -6.16 -6.61 6.59
CA LYS A 143 -7.34 -7.29 6.07
C LYS A 143 -8.29 -6.33 5.37
N GLU A 144 -8.55 -5.17 5.97
CA GLU A 144 -9.35 -4.11 5.32
C GLU A 144 -8.72 -3.65 3.99
N MET A 145 -7.39 -3.48 3.95
CA MET A 145 -6.69 -3.12 2.73
C MET A 145 -6.79 -4.23 1.66
N GLU A 146 -6.79 -5.49 2.06
CA GLU A 146 -6.95 -6.64 1.16
C GLU A 146 -8.39 -6.73 0.63
N ASP A 147 -9.40 -6.63 1.50
CA ASP A 147 -10.82 -6.63 1.14
C ASP A 147 -11.13 -5.49 0.15
N ASN A 148 -10.50 -4.33 0.32
CA ASN A 148 -10.58 -3.20 -0.60
C ASN A 148 -9.67 -3.31 -1.82
N GLN A 149 -8.93 -4.42 -1.99
CA GLN A 149 -8.00 -4.65 -3.11
C GLN A 149 -6.89 -3.58 -3.25
N PHE A 150 -6.43 -3.01 -2.15
CA PHE A 150 -5.25 -2.17 -2.13
C PHE A 150 -3.97 -3.01 -2.09
N ILE A 151 -4.04 -4.17 -1.45
CA ILE A 151 -2.96 -5.16 -1.35
C ILE A 151 -3.52 -6.56 -1.60
N THR A 152 -2.64 -7.52 -1.85
CA THR A 152 -2.94 -8.96 -1.70
C THR A 152 -1.94 -9.58 -0.75
N ARG A 153 -2.41 -10.48 0.12
CA ARG A 153 -1.60 -11.18 1.12
C ARG A 153 -1.44 -12.63 0.74
N PHE A 154 -0.27 -13.20 1.02
CA PHE A 154 0.03 -14.60 0.74
C PHE A 154 1.13 -15.12 1.66
N ASP A 155 1.16 -16.44 1.83
CA ASP A 155 2.22 -17.12 2.53
C ASP A 155 3.40 -17.37 1.60
N ALA A 156 4.60 -16.96 2.02
CA ALA A 156 5.83 -17.14 1.27
C ALA A 156 6.85 -17.90 2.10
N GLN A 157 7.55 -18.83 1.46
CA GLN A 157 8.65 -19.54 2.09
C GLN A 157 9.88 -18.63 2.18
N TYR A 158 10.45 -18.49 3.38
CA TYR A 158 11.69 -17.78 3.62
C TYR A 158 12.63 -18.70 4.44
N TYR A 159 13.66 -19.24 3.79
CA TYR A 159 14.48 -20.32 4.35
C TYR A 159 13.61 -21.49 4.82
N TRP A 160 13.61 -21.81 6.13
CA TRP A 160 12.88 -22.94 6.73
C TRP A 160 11.57 -22.56 7.41
N PHE A 161 11.12 -21.33 7.28
CA PHE A 161 9.84 -20.90 7.86
C PHE A 161 8.95 -20.18 6.83
N THR A 162 7.66 -20.24 7.07
CA THR A 162 6.66 -19.52 6.29
C THR A 162 6.44 -18.15 6.91
N GLN A 163 6.42 -17.12 6.10
CA GLN A 163 6.08 -15.75 6.49
C GLN A 163 4.91 -15.23 5.67
N LYS A 164 4.09 -14.38 6.27
CA LYS A 164 3.06 -13.63 5.55
C LYS A 164 3.70 -12.45 4.84
N LYS A 165 3.39 -12.28 3.57
CA LYS A 165 3.81 -11.15 2.73
C LYS A 165 2.60 -10.45 2.14
N ALA A 166 2.79 -9.20 1.75
CA ALA A 166 1.81 -8.43 1.01
C ALA A 166 2.42 -7.82 -0.24
N ILE A 167 1.64 -7.75 -1.31
CA ILE A 167 1.97 -7.07 -2.57
C ILE A 167 1.00 -5.90 -2.73
N PRO A 168 1.47 -4.67 -3.01
CA PRO A 168 0.58 -3.57 -3.30
C PRO A 168 -0.06 -3.75 -4.68
N LEU A 169 -1.36 -3.53 -4.76
CA LEU A 169 -2.15 -3.57 -6.01
C LEU A 169 -2.40 -2.18 -6.57
N VAL A 170 -2.13 -1.15 -5.77
CA VAL A 170 -2.27 0.27 -6.12
C VAL A 170 -1.01 1.03 -5.68
N ASP A 171 -0.76 2.16 -6.33
CA ASP A 171 0.31 3.07 -5.90
C ASP A 171 -0.11 3.87 -4.67
N ALA A 172 0.86 4.24 -3.84
CA ALA A 172 0.65 5.18 -2.76
C ALA A 172 0.35 6.60 -3.30
N ASP A 173 -0.52 7.32 -2.63
CA ASP A 173 -0.74 8.74 -2.89
C ASP A 173 0.38 9.56 -2.24
N MET A 174 1.36 9.96 -3.07
CA MET A 174 2.54 10.69 -2.63
C MET A 174 2.26 12.12 -2.21
N SER A 175 1.09 12.68 -2.55
CA SER A 175 0.71 14.04 -2.16
C SER A 175 0.45 14.17 -0.65
N LEU A 176 0.30 13.05 0.05
CA LEU A 176 0.08 13.00 1.51
C LEU A 176 1.36 13.19 2.32
N PHE A 177 2.52 13.12 1.69
CA PHE A 177 3.81 13.18 2.35
C PHE A 177 4.57 14.44 1.96
N ASN A 178 5.10 15.15 2.95
CA ASN A 178 5.99 16.27 2.70
C ASN A 178 7.44 15.80 2.46
N GLY A 179 8.33 16.72 2.03
CA GLY A 179 9.71 16.39 1.69
C GLY A 179 10.50 15.79 2.85
N LYS A 180 10.34 16.30 4.07
CA LYS A 180 11.04 15.80 5.26
C LYS A 180 10.55 14.40 5.68
N GLU A 181 9.25 14.14 5.55
CA GLU A 181 8.70 12.80 5.78
C GLU A 181 9.29 11.81 4.79
N MET A 182 9.38 12.18 3.51
CA MET A 182 9.97 11.35 2.48
C MET A 182 11.46 11.06 2.71
N GLU A 183 12.23 12.04 3.16
CA GLU A 183 13.64 11.85 3.52
C GLU A 183 13.80 10.78 4.62
N VAL A 184 12.97 10.83 5.65
CA VAL A 184 13.01 9.84 6.74
C VAL A 184 12.54 8.47 6.26
N ILE A 185 11.45 8.40 5.49
CA ILE A 185 10.92 7.13 4.95
C ILE A 185 11.99 6.45 4.08
N GLU A 186 12.61 7.18 3.15
CA GLU A 186 13.66 6.64 2.28
C GLU A 186 14.91 6.24 3.08
N SER A 187 15.32 7.02 4.07
CA SER A 187 16.43 6.69 4.97
C SER A 187 16.18 5.37 5.70
N VAL A 188 14.98 5.17 6.24
CA VAL A 188 14.58 3.93 6.93
C VAL A 188 14.57 2.75 5.96
N ILE A 189 13.99 2.90 4.78
CA ILE A 189 13.97 1.85 3.76
C ILE A 189 15.40 1.46 3.38
N ASN A 190 16.26 2.43 3.09
CA ASN A 190 17.63 2.18 2.68
C ASN A 190 18.48 1.53 3.78
N SER A 191 18.26 1.91 5.04
CA SER A 191 19.04 1.40 6.17
C SER A 191 18.60 0.01 6.63
N TYR A 192 17.29 -0.30 6.55
CA TYR A 192 16.72 -1.44 7.26
C TYR A 192 16.03 -2.47 6.37
N SER A 193 15.61 -2.14 5.14
CA SER A 193 14.83 -3.09 4.32
C SER A 193 15.62 -4.33 3.87
N ASP A 194 16.96 -4.29 3.88
CA ASP A 194 17.82 -5.45 3.58
C ASP A 194 18.17 -6.28 4.83
N LYS A 195 17.79 -5.81 6.02
CA LYS A 195 18.04 -6.52 7.26
C LYS A 195 17.02 -7.63 7.45
N ASN A 196 17.44 -8.75 8.02
CA ASN A 196 16.51 -9.83 8.32
C ASN A 196 15.68 -9.53 9.58
N GLY A 197 14.57 -10.25 9.73
CA GLY A 197 13.62 -10.03 10.83
C GLY A 197 14.24 -10.20 12.22
N LYS A 198 15.24 -11.08 12.37
CA LYS A 198 15.95 -11.28 13.65
C LYS A 198 16.79 -10.06 13.99
N TRP A 199 17.60 -9.58 13.07
CA TRP A 199 18.42 -8.38 13.28
C TRP A 199 17.55 -7.17 13.67
N LEU A 200 16.47 -6.95 12.93
CA LEU A 200 15.54 -5.86 13.23
C LEU A 200 14.82 -6.04 14.58
N THR A 201 14.57 -7.29 14.99
CA THR A 201 14.04 -7.59 16.33
C THR A 201 15.04 -7.17 17.40
N ASP A 202 16.26 -7.67 17.32
CA ASP A 202 17.32 -7.37 18.27
C ASP A 202 17.57 -5.85 18.32
N TYR A 203 17.60 -5.19 17.17
CA TYR A 203 17.79 -3.73 17.06
C TYR A 203 16.63 -2.94 17.68
N SER A 204 15.37 -3.29 17.40
CA SER A 204 14.21 -2.60 17.97
C SER A 204 14.06 -2.81 19.48
N HIS A 205 14.56 -3.92 20.04
CA HIS A 205 14.54 -4.18 21.47
C HIS A 205 15.50 -3.28 22.26
N GLU A 206 16.56 -2.84 21.64
CA GLU A 206 17.51 -1.90 22.25
C GLU A 206 17.06 -0.44 22.09
N ASP A 207 16.09 -0.15 21.23
CA ASP A 207 15.54 1.18 21.08
C ASP A 207 14.77 1.62 22.33
N MET A 208 15.04 2.84 22.81
CA MET A 208 14.54 3.33 24.09
C MET A 208 13.01 3.31 24.19
N PRO A 209 12.22 3.70 23.18
CA PRO A 209 10.77 3.64 23.27
C PRO A 209 10.24 2.23 23.61
N TRP A 210 10.76 1.20 22.94
CA TRP A 210 10.36 -0.17 23.24
C TRP A 210 10.89 -0.65 24.59
N LYS A 211 12.12 -0.31 24.92
CA LYS A 211 12.81 -0.74 26.12
C LYS A 211 12.20 -0.14 27.40
N ALA A 212 11.85 1.13 27.36
CA ALA A 212 11.25 1.85 28.50
C ALA A 212 9.78 1.48 28.74
N THR A 213 9.05 1.02 27.74
CA THR A 213 7.68 0.53 27.91
C THR A 213 7.73 -0.80 28.67
N LYS A 214 7.21 -0.85 29.90
CA LYS A 214 7.36 -2.00 30.80
C LYS A 214 6.40 -3.13 30.47
N GLU A 215 5.12 -2.82 30.26
CA GLU A 215 4.05 -3.79 30.12
C GLU A 215 3.89 -4.25 28.66
N LEU A 216 3.67 -5.55 28.49
CA LEU A 216 3.27 -6.10 27.18
C LEU A 216 1.88 -5.57 26.81
N MET A 217 1.67 -5.36 25.54
CA MET A 217 0.44 -4.79 24.95
C MET A 217 0.18 -3.33 25.31
N ALA A 218 1.05 -2.69 26.11
CA ALA A 218 0.94 -1.26 26.38
C ALA A 218 1.34 -0.42 25.18
N PRO A 219 0.72 0.75 24.99
CA PRO A 219 1.15 1.72 24.01
C PRO A 219 2.60 2.17 24.23
N ILE A 220 3.32 2.34 23.15
CA ILE A 220 4.68 2.87 23.16
C ILE A 220 4.60 4.37 22.89
N GLU A 221 5.01 5.16 23.87
CA GLU A 221 4.98 6.62 23.79
C GLU A 221 6.04 7.15 22.83
N TYR A 222 5.65 7.96 21.86
CA TYR A 222 6.56 8.58 20.89
C TYR A 222 7.66 9.42 21.55
N GLY A 223 7.33 10.16 22.59
CA GLY A 223 8.27 11.04 23.31
C GLY A 223 9.48 10.32 23.93
N LEU A 224 9.44 9.00 24.06
CA LEU A 224 10.56 8.21 24.56
C LEU A 224 11.77 8.19 23.61
N VAL A 225 11.63 8.64 22.34
CA VAL A 225 12.74 8.78 21.39
C VAL A 225 13.80 9.77 21.88
N PHE A 226 13.42 10.79 22.64
CA PHE A 226 14.35 11.77 23.18
C PHE A 226 15.29 11.23 24.26
N HIS A 227 15.09 9.98 24.67
CA HIS A 227 15.96 9.25 25.60
C HIS A 227 16.80 8.17 24.90
N ARG A 228 16.83 8.16 23.56
CA ARG A 228 17.67 7.26 22.78
C ARG A 228 19.15 7.49 23.08
N SER A 229 19.92 6.42 23.11
CA SER A 229 21.38 6.53 23.10
C SER A 229 21.87 7.04 21.72
N PRO A 230 23.07 7.64 21.64
CA PRO A 230 23.60 8.17 20.38
C PRO A 230 23.62 7.15 19.21
N ALA A 231 23.72 5.86 19.51
CA ALA A 231 23.70 4.79 18.50
C ALA A 231 22.34 4.58 17.84
N TYR A 232 21.25 5.05 18.46
CA TYR A 232 19.87 4.92 17.99
C TYR A 232 19.24 6.27 17.63
N SER A 233 19.80 7.37 18.09
CA SER A 233 19.34 8.72 17.78
C SER A 233 19.63 9.06 16.32
N VAL A 234 18.64 9.62 15.63
CA VAL A 234 18.79 10.12 14.26
C VAL A 234 19.24 11.59 14.23
N THR A 235 19.14 12.33 15.34
CA THR A 235 19.60 13.73 15.44
C THR A 235 21.12 13.82 15.39
N THR A 236 21.84 12.88 15.99
CA THR A 236 23.31 12.85 16.00
C THR A 236 23.93 12.42 14.67
N GLN A 237 23.14 11.84 13.76
CA GLN A 237 23.59 11.43 12.43
C GLN A 237 23.48 12.55 11.38
N THR A 238 22.78 13.64 11.70
CA THR A 238 22.54 14.76 10.79
C THR A 238 23.62 15.86 10.92
N GLU A 239 24.49 15.78 11.93
CA GLU A 239 25.54 16.77 12.19
C GLU A 239 26.94 16.35 11.64
N LEU A 240 27.04 15.28 10.88
CA LEU A 240 28.26 14.79 10.21
C LEU A 240 28.12 14.87 8.69
#